data_3402123e9d90019514c3dc148befd5ce
#
_entry.id   3402123e9d90019514c3dc148befd5ce
#
_cell.length_a   1.000
_cell.length_b   1.000
_cell.length_c   1.000
_cell.angle_alpha   90.00
_cell.angle_beta   90.00
_cell.angle_gamma   90.00
#
_symmetry.space_group_name_H-M   'P 1'
#
loop_
_entity.id
_entity.type
_entity.pdbx_description
1 polymer ?
#
loop_
_entity_poly.entity_id
_entity_poly.type
_entity_poly.pdbx_seq_one_letter_code
_entity_poly.pdbx_strand_id
1 'polypeptide(L)'
;INQIQEQEKKGKVVLVTAMSPTPAGEGKSTVTVGLADAFNKLNHNVTVALREPALGPTFGIKGGATGGGYAQVLPMEDINLHFNGDFHAITTANNALSAFIDNHLHQGNELGIDQRRIEWKRVLDMNDRALRHVNVGLGGPTHGVPREDGFNITVASEIMAILCLSRNIKDLKLSLIHI
;
A
#
# COMPACT_ATOMS: atom_id res chain seq x y z
N ILE A 1 -1.35 -17.93 8.45
CA ILE A 1 0.07 -17.60 8.23
C ILE A 1 0.95 -18.63 8.95
N ASN A 2 0.75 -18.92 10.25
CA ASN A 2 1.59 -19.87 10.99
C ASN A 2 1.56 -21.30 10.42
N GLN A 3 0.44 -21.76 9.85
CA GLN A 3 0.32 -23.08 9.23
C GLN A 3 1.08 -23.22 7.90
N ILE A 4 1.34 -22.12 7.20
CA ILE A 4 2.06 -22.10 5.93
C ILE A 4 3.58 -22.18 6.14
N GLN A 5 4.08 -21.71 7.28
CA GLN A 5 5.52 -21.69 7.57
C GLN A 5 6.11 -23.06 7.86
N GLU A 6 5.29 -24.06 8.22
CA GLU A 6 5.73 -25.42 8.53
C GLU A 6 5.79 -26.34 7.30
N GLN A 7 5.33 -25.86 6.15
CA GLN A 7 5.34 -26.66 4.91
C GLN A 7 6.70 -26.63 4.23
N GLU A 8 7.14 -27.78 3.75
CA GLU A 8 8.36 -27.92 2.96
C GLU A 8 8.28 -27.12 1.66
N LYS A 9 9.24 -26.21 1.43
CA LYS A 9 9.27 -25.35 0.22
C LYS A 9 9.68 -26.16 -0.99
N LYS A 10 8.70 -26.58 -1.81
CA LYS A 10 8.92 -27.41 -3.03
C LYS A 10 8.83 -26.62 -4.34
N GLY A 11 8.33 -25.39 -4.30
CA GLY A 11 8.12 -24.57 -5.50
C GLY A 11 9.34 -23.75 -5.91
N LYS A 12 9.38 -23.38 -7.20
CA LYS A 12 10.33 -22.41 -7.75
C LYS A 12 9.67 -21.04 -7.75
N VAL A 13 10.46 -19.99 -7.45
CA VAL A 13 10.01 -18.59 -7.49
C VAL A 13 10.55 -17.93 -8.75
N VAL A 14 9.66 -17.28 -9.51
CA VAL A 14 10.01 -16.45 -10.65
C VAL A 14 9.65 -15.01 -10.32
N LEU A 15 10.63 -14.12 -10.25
CA LEU A 15 10.44 -12.70 -10.01
C LEU A 15 10.34 -11.94 -11.33
N VAL A 16 9.23 -11.24 -11.53
CA VAL A 16 9.05 -10.30 -12.66
C VAL A 16 9.28 -8.88 -12.17
N THR A 17 10.30 -8.22 -12.69
CA THR A 17 10.69 -6.87 -12.28
C THR A 17 11.12 -6.01 -13.47
N ALA A 18 11.37 -4.74 -13.22
CA ALA A 18 11.92 -3.81 -14.20
C ALA A 18 13.07 -3.01 -13.58
N MET A 19 14.06 -2.64 -14.39
CA MET A 19 15.24 -1.92 -13.92
C MET A 19 14.95 -0.45 -13.58
N SER A 20 14.07 0.20 -14.34
CA SER A 20 13.78 1.62 -14.18
C SER A 20 12.29 1.89 -14.34
N PRO A 21 11.72 2.80 -13.54
CA PRO A 21 10.33 3.20 -13.72
C PRO A 21 10.17 4.09 -14.96
N THR A 22 9.05 3.94 -15.66
CA THR A 22 8.66 4.82 -16.75
C THR A 22 7.30 5.48 -16.49
N PRO A 23 7.00 6.65 -17.08
CA PRO A 23 5.70 7.30 -16.89
C PRO A 23 4.50 6.44 -17.33
N ALA A 24 4.66 5.65 -18.39
CA ALA A 24 3.62 4.77 -18.90
C ALA A 24 3.48 3.44 -18.16
N GLY A 25 4.45 3.10 -17.27
CA GLY A 25 4.58 1.79 -16.65
C GLY A 25 5.37 0.79 -17.51
N GLU A 26 5.86 -0.28 -16.92
CA GLU A 26 6.76 -1.26 -17.57
C GLU A 26 6.06 -2.58 -17.89
N GLY A 27 4.75 -2.67 -17.63
CA GLY A 27 3.97 -3.88 -17.92
C GLY A 27 4.25 -5.08 -17.03
N LYS A 28 4.87 -4.89 -15.86
CA LYS A 28 5.21 -6.00 -14.93
C LYS A 28 4.01 -6.89 -14.62
N SER A 29 2.89 -6.31 -14.26
CA SER A 29 1.67 -7.07 -13.91
C SER A 29 1.12 -7.82 -15.11
N THR A 30 1.05 -7.17 -16.28
CA THR A 30 0.58 -7.81 -17.54
C THR A 30 1.46 -8.97 -17.92
N VAL A 31 2.80 -8.81 -17.84
CA VAL A 31 3.76 -9.89 -18.13
C VAL A 31 3.63 -11.02 -17.11
N THR A 32 3.44 -10.70 -15.84
CA THR A 32 3.28 -11.72 -14.79
C THR A 32 2.04 -12.59 -15.01
N VAL A 33 0.91 -11.96 -15.32
CA VAL A 33 -0.35 -12.69 -15.61
C VAL A 33 -0.21 -13.53 -16.88
N GLY A 34 0.31 -12.94 -17.97
CA GLY A 34 0.52 -13.67 -19.21
C GLY A 34 1.50 -14.84 -19.09
N LEU A 35 2.55 -14.68 -18.28
CA LEU A 35 3.50 -15.76 -17.97
C LEU A 35 2.83 -16.90 -17.18
N ALA A 36 1.97 -16.56 -16.22
CA ALA A 36 1.21 -17.56 -15.48
C ALA A 36 0.25 -18.33 -16.38
N ASP A 37 -0.45 -17.66 -17.29
CA ASP A 37 -1.30 -18.29 -18.29
C ASP A 37 -0.50 -19.23 -19.20
N ALA A 38 0.70 -18.83 -19.61
CA ALA A 38 1.57 -19.67 -20.42
C ALA A 38 2.01 -20.94 -19.67
N PHE A 39 2.40 -20.81 -18.39
CA PHE A 39 2.73 -21.97 -17.56
C PHE A 39 1.54 -22.91 -17.38
N ASN A 40 0.35 -22.35 -17.16
CA ASN A 40 -0.87 -23.14 -17.01
C ASN A 40 -1.21 -23.91 -18.30
N LYS A 41 -1.06 -23.28 -19.48
CA LYS A 41 -1.22 -23.96 -20.79
C LYS A 41 -0.21 -25.07 -21.02
N LEU A 42 0.96 -25.00 -20.39
CA LEU A 42 1.99 -26.05 -20.42
C LEU A 42 1.77 -27.12 -19.33
N ASN A 43 0.62 -27.11 -18.66
CA ASN A 43 0.25 -28.02 -17.57
C ASN A 43 1.19 -27.94 -16.34
N HIS A 44 1.76 -26.78 -16.06
CA HIS A 44 2.48 -26.52 -14.83
C HIS A 44 1.54 -25.95 -13.77
N ASN A 45 1.66 -26.42 -12.53
CA ASN A 45 1.00 -25.80 -11.40
C ASN A 45 1.67 -24.45 -11.10
N VAL A 46 0.92 -23.36 -11.24
CA VAL A 46 1.42 -22.01 -11.03
C VAL A 46 0.51 -21.25 -10.07
N THR A 47 1.13 -20.48 -9.17
CA THR A 47 0.44 -19.50 -8.32
C THR A 47 1.05 -18.15 -8.58
N VAL A 48 0.21 -17.14 -8.78
CA VAL A 48 0.63 -15.75 -9.02
C VAL A 48 0.48 -14.97 -7.75
N ALA A 49 1.52 -14.23 -7.39
CA ALA A 49 1.47 -13.23 -6.33
C ALA A 49 1.55 -11.84 -6.96
N LEU A 50 0.44 -11.14 -7.00
CA LEU A 50 0.34 -9.78 -7.51
C LEU A 50 0.14 -8.80 -6.36
N ARG A 51 0.64 -7.59 -6.54
CA ARG A 51 0.27 -6.48 -5.67
C ARG A 51 -1.16 -6.07 -5.99
N GLU A 52 -1.96 -5.83 -4.97
CA GLU A 52 -3.28 -5.23 -5.15
C GLU A 52 -3.16 -3.88 -5.88
N PRO A 53 -4.01 -3.59 -6.88
CA PRO A 53 -3.95 -2.32 -7.61
C PRO A 53 -4.39 -1.16 -6.73
N ALA A 54 -3.77 0.01 -6.88
CA ALA A 54 -4.31 1.25 -6.37
C ALA A 54 -5.46 1.72 -7.26
N LEU A 55 -6.40 2.49 -6.69
CA LEU A 55 -7.54 3.03 -7.44
C LEU A 55 -7.10 3.99 -8.57
N GLY A 56 -5.99 4.71 -8.38
CA GLY A 56 -5.45 5.66 -9.34
C GLY A 56 -5.23 5.12 -10.76
N PRO A 57 -4.70 3.91 -10.98
CA PRO A 57 -4.55 3.32 -12.31
C PRO A 57 -5.86 3.11 -13.06
N THR A 58 -6.98 2.98 -12.38
CA THR A 58 -8.30 2.84 -13.00
C THR A 58 -8.72 4.12 -13.74
N PHE A 59 -8.26 5.27 -13.28
CA PHE A 59 -8.56 6.59 -13.85
C PHE A 59 -7.38 7.22 -14.62
N GLY A 60 -6.27 6.52 -14.72
CA GLY A 60 -5.03 7.04 -15.33
C GLY A 60 -4.48 6.19 -16.46
N ILE A 61 -3.32 6.62 -16.96
CA ILE A 61 -2.64 6.01 -18.12
C ILE A 61 -1.92 4.71 -17.73
N LYS A 62 -1.65 4.47 -16.43
CA LYS A 62 -1.00 3.24 -15.98
C LYS A 62 -1.99 2.09 -16.04
N GLY A 63 -1.61 1.00 -16.70
CA GLY A 63 -2.40 -0.22 -16.79
C GLY A 63 -2.75 -0.78 -15.41
N GLY A 64 -3.92 -1.42 -15.33
CA GLY A 64 -4.39 -2.09 -14.12
C GLY A 64 -3.45 -3.23 -13.70
N ALA A 65 -3.37 -3.51 -12.39
CA ALA A 65 -2.55 -4.60 -11.85
C ALA A 65 -3.16 -5.99 -12.11
N THR A 66 -4.33 -6.07 -12.70
CA THR A 66 -5.04 -7.31 -13.06
C THR A 66 -4.63 -7.91 -14.41
N GLY A 67 -3.64 -7.32 -15.09
CA GLY A 67 -3.19 -7.77 -16.41
C GLY A 67 -3.71 -6.91 -17.55
N GLY A 68 -3.72 -7.43 -18.77
CA GLY A 68 -4.15 -6.71 -19.97
C GLY A 68 -4.43 -7.65 -21.15
N GLY A 69 -5.19 -7.15 -22.14
CA GLY A 69 -5.60 -7.94 -23.27
C GLY A 69 -6.43 -9.16 -22.85
N TYR A 70 -6.02 -10.34 -23.30
CA TYR A 70 -6.65 -11.60 -22.93
C TYR A 70 -6.09 -12.23 -21.64
N ALA A 71 -4.98 -11.72 -21.13
CA ALA A 71 -4.34 -12.20 -19.89
C ALA A 71 -4.80 -11.33 -18.72
N GLN A 72 -5.91 -11.71 -18.07
CA GLN A 72 -6.54 -10.91 -17.00
C GLN A 72 -6.91 -11.78 -15.81
N VAL A 73 -6.83 -11.17 -14.62
CA VAL A 73 -7.37 -11.73 -13.38
C VAL A 73 -8.81 -11.27 -13.21
N LEU A 74 -9.70 -12.19 -12.92
CA LEU A 74 -11.13 -11.93 -12.71
C LEU A 74 -11.50 -12.08 -11.21
N PRO A 75 -12.45 -11.30 -10.72
CA PRO A 75 -13.19 -10.20 -11.34
C PRO A 75 -12.36 -8.92 -11.43
N MET A 76 -12.06 -8.47 -12.62
CA MET A 76 -11.14 -7.36 -12.85
C MET A 76 -11.66 -6.03 -12.30
N GLU A 77 -12.94 -5.74 -12.51
CA GLU A 77 -13.57 -4.51 -12.07
C GLU A 77 -13.61 -4.41 -10.54
N ASP A 78 -14.00 -5.48 -9.86
CA ASP A 78 -14.07 -5.51 -8.39
C ASP A 78 -12.69 -5.31 -7.76
N ILE A 79 -11.66 -5.93 -8.34
CA ILE A 79 -10.28 -5.79 -7.87
C ILE A 79 -9.77 -4.37 -8.10
N ASN A 80 -9.98 -3.81 -9.29
CA ASN A 80 -9.49 -2.47 -9.63
C ASN A 80 -10.25 -1.35 -8.89
N LEU A 81 -11.51 -1.56 -8.55
CA LEU A 81 -12.33 -0.60 -7.80
C LEU A 81 -12.26 -0.79 -6.29
N HIS A 82 -11.45 -1.73 -5.81
CA HIS A 82 -11.25 -2.00 -4.38
C HIS A 82 -12.51 -2.43 -3.63
N PHE A 83 -13.37 -3.20 -4.25
CA PHE A 83 -14.50 -3.80 -3.55
C PHE A 83 -14.08 -4.94 -2.61
N ASN A 84 -12.84 -5.37 -2.70
CA ASN A 84 -12.20 -6.34 -1.82
C ASN A 84 -10.75 -5.93 -1.54
N GLY A 85 -10.13 -6.55 -0.51
CA GLY A 85 -8.74 -6.32 -0.15
C GLY A 85 -8.53 -5.52 1.14
N ASP A 86 -7.27 -5.35 1.55
CA ASP A 86 -6.89 -4.82 2.86
C ASP A 86 -6.56 -3.31 2.86
N PHE A 87 -6.62 -2.64 1.71
CA PHE A 87 -6.19 -1.23 1.61
C PHE A 87 -7.03 -0.30 2.46
N HIS A 88 -8.33 -0.56 2.61
CA HIS A 88 -9.18 0.21 3.51
C HIS A 88 -8.71 0.11 4.98
N ALA A 89 -8.36 -1.09 5.43
CA ALA A 89 -7.86 -1.31 6.78
C ALA A 89 -6.51 -0.60 6.99
N ILE A 90 -5.58 -0.71 6.04
CA ILE A 90 -4.28 -0.06 6.08
C ILE A 90 -4.41 1.46 6.06
N THR A 91 -5.26 2.01 5.17
CA THR A 91 -5.55 3.45 5.11
C THR A 91 -6.08 3.96 6.44
N THR A 92 -7.05 3.24 7.01
CA THR A 92 -7.66 3.61 8.29
C THR A 92 -6.63 3.55 9.43
N ALA A 93 -5.84 2.50 9.52
CA ALA A 93 -4.82 2.37 10.56
C ALA A 93 -3.76 3.48 10.48
N ASN A 94 -3.25 3.75 9.29
CA ASN A 94 -2.25 4.81 9.08
C ASN A 94 -2.80 6.19 9.41
N ASN A 95 -4.02 6.50 8.97
CA ASN A 95 -4.63 7.80 9.20
C ASN A 95 -5.08 7.98 10.65
N ALA A 96 -5.49 6.91 11.34
CA ALA A 96 -5.75 6.92 12.77
C ALA A 96 -4.49 7.31 13.56
N LEU A 97 -3.32 6.75 13.22
CA LEU A 97 -2.07 7.11 13.87
C LEU A 97 -1.70 8.59 13.61
N SER A 98 -1.89 9.08 12.37
CA SER A 98 -1.72 10.52 12.08
C SER A 98 -2.64 11.40 12.95
N ALA A 99 -3.89 10.97 13.12
CA ALA A 99 -4.85 11.69 13.96
C ALA A 99 -4.47 11.64 15.45
N PHE A 100 -3.92 10.53 15.93
CA PHE A 100 -3.40 10.45 17.32
C PHE A 100 -2.21 11.38 17.54
N ILE A 101 -1.29 11.50 16.59
CA ILE A 101 -0.18 12.45 16.65
C ILE A 101 -0.71 13.88 16.74
N ASP A 102 -1.64 14.27 15.85
CA ASP A 102 -2.20 15.61 15.86
C ASP A 102 -2.99 15.91 17.14
N ASN A 103 -3.74 14.94 17.64
CA ASN A 103 -4.44 15.09 18.92
C ASN A 103 -3.46 15.22 20.10
N HIS A 104 -2.37 14.47 20.10
CA HIS A 104 -1.33 14.59 21.12
C HIS A 104 -0.71 15.98 21.12
N LEU A 105 -0.36 16.53 19.95
CA LEU A 105 0.15 17.90 19.82
C LEU A 105 -0.85 18.92 20.37
N HIS A 106 -2.13 18.74 20.06
CA HIS A 106 -3.20 19.66 20.48
C HIS A 106 -3.48 19.60 21.97
N GLN A 107 -3.35 18.43 22.60
CA GLN A 107 -3.62 18.19 24.03
C GLN A 107 -2.42 18.50 24.95
N GLY A 108 -1.45 19.26 24.49
CA GLY A 108 -0.35 19.73 25.32
C GLY A 108 1.01 19.10 25.04
N ASN A 109 1.08 18.14 24.11
CA ASN A 109 2.35 17.57 23.61
C ASN A 109 3.32 17.12 24.73
N GLU A 110 2.84 16.33 25.68
CA GLU A 110 3.62 15.86 26.82
C GLU A 110 4.91 15.13 26.42
N LEU A 111 4.93 14.47 25.25
CA LEU A 111 6.11 13.81 24.70
C LEU A 111 7.13 14.76 24.07
N GLY A 112 6.81 16.05 23.95
CA GLY A 112 7.71 17.04 23.36
C GLY A 112 8.00 16.80 21.86
N ILE A 113 7.04 16.30 21.10
CA ILE A 113 7.20 16.04 19.66
C ILE A 113 7.43 17.36 18.93
N ASP A 114 8.53 17.48 18.18
CA ASP A 114 8.75 18.62 17.31
C ASP A 114 7.88 18.51 16.06
N GLN A 115 6.84 19.32 16.00
CA GLN A 115 5.86 19.34 14.90
C GLN A 115 6.48 19.55 13.50
N ARG A 116 7.68 20.16 13.42
CA ARG A 116 8.42 20.40 12.18
C ARG A 116 9.18 19.17 11.69
N ARG A 117 9.28 18.15 12.53
CA ARG A 117 10.03 16.92 12.27
C ARG A 117 9.13 15.67 12.20
N ILE A 118 7.82 15.86 12.04
CA ILE A 118 6.88 14.76 11.86
C ILE A 118 6.96 14.30 10.41
N GLU A 119 7.53 13.12 10.21
CA GLU A 119 7.66 12.48 8.89
C GLU A 119 6.49 11.56 8.56
N TRP A 120 5.70 11.17 9.58
CA TRP A 120 4.53 10.34 9.41
C TRP A 120 3.43 11.09 8.67
N LYS A 121 3.16 10.69 7.43
CA LYS A 121 2.16 11.31 6.56
C LYS A 121 0.86 10.53 6.56
N ARG A 122 -0.22 11.22 6.25
CA ARG A 122 -1.49 10.61 5.91
C ARG A 122 -1.39 9.81 4.62
N VAL A 123 -2.36 8.95 4.36
CA VAL A 123 -2.41 8.18 3.12
C VAL A 123 -3.79 8.25 2.49
N LEU A 124 -3.80 8.18 1.17
CA LEU A 124 -4.98 8.04 0.34
C LEU A 124 -4.65 7.03 -0.75
N ASP A 125 -5.57 6.13 -1.07
CA ASP A 125 -5.31 5.16 -2.13
C ASP A 125 -5.51 5.78 -3.53
N MET A 126 -4.84 6.90 -3.72
CA MET A 126 -4.78 7.62 -4.99
C MET A 126 -3.45 8.35 -5.09
N ASN A 127 -2.82 8.33 -6.28
CA ASN A 127 -1.60 9.09 -6.51
C ASN A 127 -1.95 10.53 -6.89
N ASP A 128 -2.22 11.37 -5.91
CA ASP A 128 -2.56 12.78 -6.09
C ASP A 128 -1.37 13.67 -5.74
N ARG A 129 -0.84 14.36 -6.74
CA ARG A 129 0.30 15.28 -6.55
C ARG A 129 -0.07 16.55 -5.80
N ALA A 130 -1.32 16.99 -5.90
CA ALA A 130 -1.79 18.20 -5.23
C ALA A 130 -1.84 18.03 -3.70
N LEU A 131 -1.94 16.79 -3.21
CA LEU A 131 -2.00 16.47 -1.79
C LEU A 131 -0.64 16.13 -1.17
N ARG A 132 0.47 16.24 -1.89
CA ARG A 132 1.80 15.89 -1.34
C ARG A 132 2.31 16.87 -0.29
N HIS A 133 1.86 18.11 -0.37
CA HIS A 133 2.17 19.19 0.58
C HIS A 133 0.89 19.94 0.91
N VAL A 134 0.40 19.78 2.13
CA VAL A 134 -0.83 20.42 2.63
C VAL A 134 -0.58 20.99 4.00
N ASN A 135 -1.33 22.02 4.37
CA ASN A 135 -1.35 22.50 5.74
C ASN A 135 -2.55 21.91 6.47
N VAL A 136 -2.30 21.28 7.61
CA VAL A 136 -3.33 20.73 8.50
C VAL A 136 -3.45 21.53 9.78
N GLY A 137 -4.52 21.32 10.55
CA GLY A 137 -4.75 22.00 11.82
C GLY A 137 -5.15 23.45 11.69
N LEU A 138 -5.59 23.91 10.53
CA LEU A 138 -6.11 25.26 10.31
C LEU A 138 -7.54 25.39 10.87
N GLY A 139 -7.95 26.64 11.16
CA GLY A 139 -9.32 26.92 11.66
C GLY A 139 -9.36 27.49 13.08
N GLY A 140 -8.21 27.74 13.68
CA GLY A 140 -8.08 28.35 15.00
C GLY A 140 -7.75 27.37 16.13
N PRO A 141 -7.67 27.85 17.37
CA PRO A 141 -7.12 27.07 18.50
C PRO A 141 -7.84 25.78 18.83
N THR A 142 -9.10 25.65 18.44
CA THR A 142 -9.93 24.45 18.70
C THR A 142 -9.80 23.37 17.62
N HIS A 143 -9.09 23.65 16.52
CA HIS A 143 -9.02 22.76 15.35
C HIS A 143 -7.68 22.01 15.21
N GLY A 144 -6.72 22.30 16.10
CA GLY A 144 -5.43 21.64 16.12
C GLY A 144 -4.25 22.59 16.07
N VAL A 145 -3.07 22.05 15.88
CA VAL A 145 -1.82 22.78 15.73
C VAL A 145 -1.45 22.85 14.25
N PRO A 146 -1.36 24.07 13.66
CA PRO A 146 -1.02 24.21 12.25
C PRO A 146 0.38 23.65 11.95
N ARG A 147 0.47 22.76 10.97
CA ARG A 147 1.73 22.19 10.47
C ARG A 147 1.62 21.76 9.01
N GLU A 148 2.77 21.61 8.38
CA GLU A 148 2.84 20.96 7.08
C GLU A 148 2.65 19.43 7.24
N ASP A 149 1.90 18.85 6.33
CA ASP A 149 1.67 17.41 6.21
C ASP A 149 1.59 17.05 4.71
N GLY A 150 1.14 15.86 4.40
CA GLY A 150 0.89 15.43 3.03
C GLY A 150 0.22 14.07 3.00
N PHE A 151 -0.15 13.67 1.80
CA PHE A 151 -0.72 12.35 1.56
C PHE A 151 0.21 11.53 0.67
N ASN A 152 0.61 10.36 1.15
CA ASN A 152 1.22 9.33 0.34
C ASN A 152 0.14 8.40 -0.23
N ILE A 153 0.46 7.64 -1.25
CA ILE A 153 -0.42 6.55 -1.66
C ILE A 153 -0.38 5.44 -0.60
N THR A 154 -1.52 4.82 -0.30
CA THR A 154 -1.64 3.81 0.76
C THR A 154 -0.58 2.71 0.69
N VAL A 155 -0.23 2.24 -0.50
CA VAL A 155 0.80 1.21 -0.71
C VAL A 155 2.22 1.65 -0.35
N ALA A 156 2.47 2.93 -0.20
CA ALA A 156 3.76 3.48 0.23
C ALA A 156 3.77 3.84 1.73
N SER A 157 2.76 3.43 2.48
CA SER A 157 2.70 3.66 3.93
C SER A 157 3.64 2.75 4.69
N GLU A 158 4.10 3.22 5.86
CA GLU A 158 4.87 2.41 6.81
C GLU A 158 4.06 1.19 7.29
N ILE A 159 2.75 1.35 7.50
CA ILE A 159 1.87 0.24 7.90
C ILE A 159 1.88 -0.87 6.84
N MET A 160 1.83 -0.51 5.57
CA MET A 160 1.91 -1.50 4.48
C MET A 160 3.27 -2.20 4.47
N ALA A 161 4.36 -1.46 4.64
CA ALA A 161 5.71 -2.03 4.69
C ALA A 161 5.83 -3.03 5.86
N ILE A 162 5.36 -2.67 7.05
CA ILE A 162 5.37 -3.54 8.22
C ILE A 162 4.53 -4.79 7.97
N LEU A 163 3.32 -4.63 7.43
CA LEU A 163 2.45 -5.77 7.13
C LEU A 163 3.11 -6.75 6.15
N CYS A 164 3.72 -6.24 5.09
CA CYS A 164 4.37 -7.05 4.05
C CYS A 164 5.64 -7.75 4.54
N LEU A 165 6.37 -7.15 5.47
CA LEU A 165 7.62 -7.70 6.00
C LEU A 165 7.43 -8.58 7.23
N SER A 166 6.29 -8.49 7.91
CA SER A 166 6.01 -9.26 9.11
C SER A 166 5.74 -10.73 8.79
N ARG A 167 6.37 -11.63 9.52
CA ARG A 167 6.22 -13.09 9.36
C ARG A 167 4.99 -13.66 10.05
N ASN A 168 4.51 -12.99 11.09
CA ASN A 168 3.34 -13.39 11.88
C ASN A 168 2.80 -12.20 12.68
N ILE A 169 1.66 -12.40 13.37
CA ILE A 169 0.99 -11.33 14.13
C ILE A 169 1.85 -10.82 15.30
N LYS A 170 2.68 -11.67 15.93
CA LYS A 170 3.56 -11.21 17.02
C LYS A 170 4.64 -10.29 16.50
N ASP A 171 5.22 -10.63 15.36
CA ASP A 171 6.22 -9.84 14.65
C ASP A 171 5.63 -8.49 14.23
N LEU A 172 4.42 -8.49 13.65
CA LEU A 172 3.67 -7.29 13.32
C LEU A 172 3.46 -6.36 14.52
N LYS A 173 2.98 -6.90 15.65
CA LYS A 173 2.77 -6.13 16.87
C LYS A 173 4.07 -5.54 17.41
N LEU A 174 5.15 -6.31 17.40
CA LEU A 174 6.45 -5.85 17.86
C LEU A 174 6.99 -4.72 16.98
N SER A 175 6.84 -4.84 15.67
CA SER A 175 7.27 -3.79 14.74
C SER A 175 6.49 -2.49 14.93
N LEU A 176 5.17 -2.57 15.18
CA LEU A 176 4.33 -1.41 15.44
C LEU A 176 4.64 -0.67 16.76
N ILE A 177 5.26 -1.33 17.74
CA ILE A 177 5.68 -0.69 19.00
C ILE A 177 6.86 0.28 18.78
N HIS A 178 7.64 0.08 17.72
CA HIS A 178 8.86 0.83 17.45
C HIS A 178 8.67 1.96 16.40
N ILE A 179 7.44 2.23 16.00
CA ILE A 179 7.10 3.39 15.16
C ILE A 179 6.96 4.67 16.03
#